data_77c7e7a7fb4a954661e85cf75eb93a33
#
_entry.id   77c7e7a7fb4a954661e85cf75eb93a33
#
_cell.length_a   1.000
_cell.length_b   1.000
_cell.length_c   1.000
_cell.angle_alpha   90.00
_cell.angle_beta   90.00
_cell.angle_gamma   90.00
#
_symmetry.space_group_name_H-M   'P 1'
#
loop_
_entity.id
_entity.type
_entity.pdbx_description
1 polymer ?
#
loop_
_entity_poly.entity_id
_entity_poly.type
_entity_poly.pdbx_seq_one_letter_code
_entity_poly.pdbx_strand_id
1 'polypeptide(L)'
;MTIRRGDVYYADLSPVIGSEQGGVRPVLVVQNDIGNRYSPTVIVVAITSQIQKAKLPTHVEITANKYNLDRNSVVLLEQVRTIDKQRLKEKITHIDKNLMEKIDEALKISLGLVDI
;
A
#
# COMPACT_ATOMS: atom_id res chain seq x y z
N MET A 1 -5.49 17.46 -5.84
CA MET A 1 -4.66 16.46 -5.12
C MET A 1 -3.64 15.87 -6.08
N THR A 2 -2.37 15.99 -5.76
CA THR A 2 -1.30 15.40 -6.58
C THR A 2 -0.87 14.09 -5.94
N ILE A 3 -1.19 12.99 -6.60
CA ILE A 3 -0.87 11.65 -6.13
C ILE A 3 0.42 11.18 -6.79
N ARG A 4 1.37 10.67 -6.00
CA ARG A 4 2.64 10.13 -6.50
C ARG A 4 2.85 8.71 -6.02
N ARG A 5 3.50 7.90 -6.84
CA ARG A 5 3.91 6.56 -6.44
C ARG A 5 4.78 6.65 -5.20
N GLY A 6 4.46 5.85 -4.18
CA GLY A 6 5.12 5.91 -2.87
C GLY A 6 4.38 6.74 -1.83
N ASP A 7 3.34 7.46 -2.22
CA ASP A 7 2.50 8.16 -1.25
C ASP A 7 1.67 7.18 -0.43
N VAL A 8 1.47 7.51 0.84
CA VAL A 8 0.59 6.76 1.75
C VAL A 8 -0.59 7.65 2.10
N TYR A 9 -1.79 7.13 1.88
CA TYR A 9 -3.05 7.80 2.19
C TYR A 9 -3.91 6.94 3.09
N TYR A 10 -4.78 7.56 3.90
CA TYR A 10 -5.95 6.84 4.40
C TYR A 10 -6.93 6.63 3.25
N ALA A 11 -7.54 5.46 3.20
CA ALA A 11 -8.56 5.14 2.21
C ALA A 11 -9.63 4.25 2.81
N ASP A 12 -10.86 4.41 2.34
CA ASP A 12 -11.96 3.53 2.70
C ASP A 12 -11.99 2.36 1.70
N LEU A 13 -11.67 1.17 2.17
CA LEU A 13 -11.59 -0.03 1.36
C LEU A 13 -12.88 -0.86 1.39
N SER A 14 -13.85 -0.47 2.18
CA SER A 14 -15.13 -1.21 2.29
C SER A 14 -16.03 -0.94 1.07
N PRO A 15 -16.89 -1.89 0.68
CA PRO A 15 -17.06 -3.23 1.25
C PRO A 15 -16.04 -4.25 0.76
N VAL A 16 -15.77 -5.25 1.58
CA VAL A 16 -14.82 -6.34 1.27
C VAL A 16 -15.44 -7.70 1.62
N ILE A 17 -14.80 -8.77 1.17
CA ILE A 17 -15.25 -10.14 1.43
C ILE A 17 -14.09 -10.92 2.08
N GLY A 18 -14.42 -11.68 3.13
CA GLY A 18 -13.50 -12.62 3.76
C GLY A 18 -12.21 -12.01 4.24
N SER A 19 -11.08 -12.51 3.75
CA SER A 19 -9.74 -12.11 4.19
C SER A 19 -9.22 -10.83 3.55
N GLU A 20 -10.01 -10.18 2.72
CA GLU A 20 -9.63 -8.89 2.15
C GLU A 20 -9.54 -7.82 3.24
N GLN A 21 -8.55 -6.93 3.11
CA GLN A 21 -8.41 -5.81 4.04
C GLN A 21 -9.49 -4.77 3.77
N GLY A 22 -10.29 -4.45 4.79
CA GLY A 22 -11.40 -3.51 4.67
C GLY A 22 -11.32 -2.37 5.68
N GLY A 23 -12.36 -1.51 5.67
CA GLY A 23 -12.45 -0.34 6.51
C GLY A 23 -11.54 0.79 6.06
N VAL A 24 -11.48 1.83 6.88
CA VAL A 24 -10.57 2.97 6.65
C VAL A 24 -9.20 2.61 7.22
N ARG A 25 -8.19 2.60 6.36
CA ARG A 25 -6.82 2.24 6.74
C ARG A 25 -5.79 2.87 5.82
N PRO A 26 -4.53 2.89 6.24
CA PRO A 26 -3.46 3.36 5.35
C PRO A 26 -3.32 2.44 4.13
N VAL A 27 -3.08 3.04 2.99
CA VAL A 27 -2.74 2.34 1.75
C VAL A 27 -1.52 3.00 1.13
N LEU A 28 -0.70 2.21 0.45
CA LEU A 28 0.46 2.69 -0.30
C LEU A 28 0.12 2.74 -1.78
N VAL A 29 0.36 3.88 -2.41
CA VAL A 29 0.19 4.04 -3.85
C VAL A 29 1.34 3.35 -4.58
N VAL A 30 1.02 2.36 -5.39
CA VAL A 30 2.00 1.63 -6.20
C VAL A 30 1.82 1.85 -7.70
N GLN A 31 0.75 2.52 -8.10
CA GLN A 31 0.50 2.85 -9.50
C GLN A 31 1.56 3.82 -10.02
N ASN A 32 1.92 3.66 -11.30
CA ASN A 32 2.85 4.57 -11.97
C ASN A 32 2.30 6.01 -12.00
N ASP A 33 3.22 6.99 -12.12
CA ASP A 33 2.84 8.40 -11.99
C ASP A 33 2.08 8.95 -13.20
N ILE A 34 2.16 8.32 -14.34
CA ILE A 34 1.30 8.69 -15.49
C ILE A 34 -0.15 8.35 -15.16
N GLY A 35 -0.40 7.13 -14.68
CA GLY A 35 -1.72 6.72 -14.21
C GLY A 35 -2.20 7.58 -13.04
N ASN A 36 -1.31 7.88 -12.11
CA ASN A 36 -1.65 8.74 -10.97
C ASN A 36 -2.12 10.13 -11.40
N ARG A 37 -1.59 10.64 -12.49
CA ARG A 37 -1.96 11.96 -13.00
C ARG A 37 -3.27 11.93 -13.79
N TYR A 38 -3.49 10.91 -14.61
CA TYR A 38 -4.56 10.95 -15.62
C TYR A 38 -5.71 9.98 -15.38
N SER A 39 -5.51 8.90 -14.64
CA SER A 39 -6.57 7.92 -14.39
C SER A 39 -7.51 8.37 -13.27
N PRO A 40 -8.81 8.08 -13.36
CA PRO A 40 -9.73 8.28 -12.23
C PRO A 40 -9.55 7.25 -11.13
N THR A 41 -8.80 6.18 -11.38
CA THR A 41 -8.51 5.12 -10.41
C THR A 41 -7.04 5.09 -10.04
N VAL A 42 -6.74 4.43 -8.92
CA VAL A 42 -5.37 4.30 -8.41
C VAL A 42 -5.15 2.89 -7.88
N ILE A 43 -3.99 2.32 -8.20
CA ILE A 43 -3.60 1.00 -7.70
C ILE A 43 -2.87 1.20 -6.38
N VAL A 44 -3.36 0.54 -5.35
CA VAL A 44 -2.81 0.64 -3.99
C VAL A 44 -2.60 -0.75 -3.39
N VAL A 45 -1.81 -0.82 -2.34
CA VAL A 45 -1.69 -1.99 -1.48
C VAL A 45 -2.05 -1.62 -0.05
N ALA A 46 -2.67 -2.55 0.65
CA ALA A 46 -3.12 -2.30 2.02
C ALA A 46 -1.94 -2.33 3.00
N ILE A 47 -2.06 -1.53 4.04
CA ILE A 47 -1.13 -1.50 5.18
C ILE A 47 -1.93 -1.88 6.42
N THR A 48 -1.40 -2.80 7.24
CA THR A 48 -2.05 -3.24 8.47
C THR A 48 -1.13 -3.09 9.66
N SER A 49 -1.69 -2.72 10.80
CA SER A 49 -0.98 -2.74 12.08
C SER A 49 -1.05 -4.09 12.79
N GLN A 50 -1.85 -5.01 12.25
CA GLN A 50 -1.93 -6.38 12.78
C GLN A 50 -0.80 -7.21 12.19
N ILE A 51 0.29 -7.32 12.94
CA ILE A 51 1.47 -8.07 12.52
C ILE A 51 1.21 -9.55 12.76
N GLN A 52 1.16 -10.33 11.68
CA GLN A 52 1.00 -11.77 11.75
C GLN A 52 2.30 -12.44 12.21
N LYS A 53 2.18 -13.57 12.89
CA LYS A 53 3.35 -14.34 13.33
C LYS A 53 4.14 -14.90 12.15
N ALA A 54 3.44 -15.40 11.14
CA ALA A 54 4.07 -15.88 9.91
C ALA A 54 4.11 -14.74 8.90
N LYS A 55 5.30 -14.39 8.45
CA LYS A 55 5.49 -13.36 7.43
C LYS A 55 5.64 -14.01 6.07
N LEU A 56 4.97 -13.44 5.09
CA LEU A 56 5.12 -13.86 3.69
C LEU A 56 6.24 -13.04 3.03
N PRO A 57 6.87 -13.55 1.97
CA PRO A 57 7.85 -12.76 1.21
C PRO A 57 7.24 -11.52 0.56
N THR A 58 5.91 -11.41 0.54
CA THR A 58 5.17 -10.25 0.05
C THR A 58 4.89 -9.22 1.14
N HIS A 59 5.38 -9.43 2.35
CA HIS A 59 5.21 -8.49 3.48
C HIS A 59 6.45 -7.63 3.66
N VAL A 60 6.26 -6.32 3.82
CA VAL A 60 7.34 -5.37 4.11
C VAL A 60 6.97 -4.55 5.34
N GLU A 61 7.83 -4.57 6.35
CA GLU A 61 7.62 -3.80 7.58
C GLU A 61 7.84 -2.32 7.33
N ILE A 62 7.02 -1.50 7.99
CA ILE A 62 7.13 -0.05 7.94
C ILE A 62 7.04 0.49 9.37
N THR A 63 8.05 1.28 9.79
CA THR A 63 8.13 1.80 11.16
C THR A 63 7.31 3.07 11.33
N ALA A 64 6.56 3.14 12.42
CA ALA A 64 5.67 4.26 12.71
C ALA A 64 6.41 5.60 12.82
N ASN A 65 7.52 5.62 13.56
CA ASN A 65 8.24 6.87 13.85
C ASN A 65 8.75 7.56 12.60
N LYS A 66 9.24 6.79 11.63
CA LYS A 66 9.82 7.35 10.41
C LYS A 66 8.76 7.86 9.44
N TYR A 67 7.59 7.23 9.42
CA TYR A 67 6.58 7.46 8.38
C TYR A 67 5.27 8.03 8.90
N ASN A 68 5.27 8.60 10.09
CA ASN A 68 4.11 9.28 10.66
C ASN A 68 2.87 8.38 10.75
N LEU A 69 3.07 7.11 11.04
CA LEU A 69 1.99 6.17 11.28
C LEU A 69 1.73 6.05 12.80
N ASP A 70 0.50 5.71 13.17
CA ASP A 70 0.14 5.52 14.58
C ASP A 70 0.87 4.33 15.20
N ARG A 71 1.11 3.28 14.43
CA ARG A 71 1.73 2.03 14.88
C ARG A 71 2.67 1.49 13.83
N ASN A 72 3.67 0.72 14.28
CA ASN A 72 4.46 -0.10 13.37
C ASN A 72 3.52 -1.02 12.61
N SER A 73 3.72 -1.13 11.31
CA SER A 73 2.79 -1.76 10.40
C SER A 73 3.50 -2.64 9.38
N VAL A 74 2.71 -3.34 8.61
CA VAL A 74 3.19 -4.20 7.52
C VAL A 74 2.45 -3.81 6.25
N VAL A 75 3.21 -3.62 5.18
CA VAL A 75 2.66 -3.43 3.84
C VAL A 75 2.41 -4.82 3.24
N LEU A 76 1.18 -5.04 2.79
CA LEU A 76 0.72 -6.34 2.29
C LEU A 76 0.70 -6.32 0.77
N LEU A 77 1.81 -6.74 0.13
CA LEU A 77 1.92 -6.65 -1.32
C LEU A 77 1.08 -7.69 -2.07
N GLU A 78 0.49 -8.64 -1.35
CA GLU A 78 -0.53 -9.54 -1.92
C GLU A 78 -1.93 -8.93 -1.92
N GLN A 79 -2.15 -7.83 -1.18
CA GLN A 79 -3.43 -7.12 -1.14
C GLN A 79 -3.40 -5.93 -2.11
N VAL A 80 -3.16 -6.22 -3.38
CA VAL A 80 -3.15 -5.24 -4.45
C VAL A 80 -4.59 -4.94 -4.87
N ARG A 81 -4.93 -3.67 -4.95
CA ARG A 81 -6.30 -3.28 -5.25
C ARG A 81 -6.34 -1.99 -6.06
N THR A 82 -7.24 -1.93 -7.05
CA THR A 82 -7.56 -0.70 -7.75
C THR A 82 -8.79 -0.08 -7.11
N ILE A 83 -8.69 1.18 -6.73
CA ILE A 83 -9.79 1.92 -6.12
C ILE A 83 -10.01 3.23 -6.88
N ASP A 84 -11.22 3.78 -6.77
CA ASP A 84 -11.49 5.13 -7.24
C ASP A 84 -10.72 6.11 -6.38
N LYS A 85 -10.16 7.16 -6.99
CA LYS A 85 -9.41 8.19 -6.25
C LYS A 85 -10.25 8.88 -5.18
N GLN A 86 -11.57 8.91 -5.32
CA GLN A 86 -12.47 9.48 -4.31
C GLN A 86 -12.44 8.72 -2.98
N ARG A 87 -11.95 7.48 -2.97
CA ARG A 87 -11.78 6.72 -1.73
C ARG A 87 -10.57 7.17 -0.91
N LEU A 88 -9.64 7.89 -1.52
CA LEU A 88 -8.48 8.43 -0.82
C LEU A 88 -8.90 9.59 0.08
N LYS A 89 -8.39 9.58 1.30
CA LYS A 89 -8.64 10.62 2.29
C LYS A 89 -7.36 11.42 2.52
N GLU A 90 -6.92 11.60 3.75
CA GLU A 90 -5.72 12.38 4.04
C GLU A 90 -4.44 11.65 3.64
N LYS A 91 -3.49 12.40 3.10
CA LYS A 91 -2.14 11.90 2.89
C LYS A 91 -1.42 11.83 4.23
N ILE A 92 -0.78 10.70 4.49
CA ILE A 92 -0.04 10.46 5.74
C ILE A 92 1.43 10.79 5.55
N THR A 93 2.05 10.24 4.50
CA THR A 93 3.49 10.34 4.28
C THR A 93 3.85 9.95 2.85
N HIS A 94 5.13 10.00 2.55
CA HIS A 94 5.71 9.50 1.31
C HIS A 94 6.89 8.59 1.67
N ILE A 95 6.93 7.41 1.06
CA ILE A 95 7.95 6.41 1.34
C ILE A 95 9.22 6.75 0.57
N ASP A 96 10.37 6.66 1.24
CA ASP A 96 11.66 6.94 0.61
C ASP A 96 12.05 5.83 -0.38
N LYS A 97 13.05 6.14 -1.20
CA LYS A 97 13.53 5.26 -2.26
C LYS A 97 14.01 3.91 -1.73
N ASN A 98 14.70 3.89 -0.60
CA ASN A 98 15.26 2.65 -0.05
C ASN A 98 14.15 1.66 0.34
N LEU A 99 13.10 2.14 0.99
CA LEU A 99 11.98 1.28 1.34
C LEU A 99 11.16 0.91 0.10
N MET A 100 11.00 1.82 -0.86
CA MET A 100 10.30 1.52 -2.11
C MET A 100 10.99 0.41 -2.91
N GLU A 101 12.32 0.30 -2.85
CA GLU A 101 13.03 -0.81 -3.50
C GLU A 101 12.60 -2.16 -2.91
N LYS A 102 12.46 -2.26 -1.60
CA LYS A 102 11.94 -3.46 -0.93
C LYS A 102 10.48 -3.73 -1.30
N ILE A 103 9.68 -2.68 -1.35
CA ILE A 103 8.28 -2.76 -1.78
C ILE A 103 8.20 -3.31 -3.20
N ASP A 104 9.00 -2.79 -4.12
CA ASP A 104 9.00 -3.21 -5.51
C ASP A 104 9.38 -4.69 -5.67
N GLU A 105 10.38 -5.16 -4.93
CA GLU A 105 10.76 -6.57 -4.96
C GLU A 105 9.63 -7.48 -4.44
N ALA A 106 9.00 -7.10 -3.34
CA ALA A 106 7.87 -7.84 -2.79
C ALA A 106 6.67 -7.83 -3.74
N LEU A 107 6.44 -6.72 -4.43
CA LEU A 107 5.36 -6.60 -5.42
C LEU A 107 5.62 -7.51 -6.63
N LYS A 108 6.86 -7.58 -7.11
CA LYS A 108 7.23 -8.50 -8.19
C LYS A 108 6.96 -9.95 -7.82
N ILE A 109 7.30 -10.33 -6.59
CA ILE A 109 7.01 -11.67 -6.07
C ILE A 109 5.51 -11.91 -6.03
N SER A 110 4.75 -10.96 -5.49
CA SER A 110 3.30 -11.06 -5.37
C SER A 110 2.61 -11.30 -6.72
N LEU A 111 3.09 -10.60 -7.75
CA LEU A 111 2.50 -10.67 -9.09
C LEU A 111 3.10 -11.79 -9.96
N GLY A 112 4.02 -12.58 -9.41
CA GLY A 112 4.64 -13.68 -10.15
C GLY A 112 5.60 -13.22 -11.24
N LEU A 113 6.14 -12.02 -11.14
CA LEU A 113 7.08 -11.46 -12.12
C LEU A 113 8.51 -11.96 -11.91
N VAL A 114 8.79 -12.53 -10.75
CA VAL A 114 10.07 -13.15 -10.40
C VAL A 114 9.79 -14.41 -9.58
N ASP A 115 10.72 -15.36 -9.60
CA ASP A 115 10.64 -16.57 -8.77
C ASP A 115 11.03 -16.23 -7.33
N ILE A 116 10.43 -16.97 -6.40
CA ILE A 116 10.76 -16.84 -4.98
C ILE A 116 12.00 -17.69 -4.66
#